data_f8735287cee0e223a4fc799258e0b1d9
#
_entry.id   f8735287cee0e223a4fc799258e0b1d9
#
_cell.length_a   1.000
_cell.length_b   1.000
_cell.length_c   1.000
_cell.angle_alpha   90.00
_cell.angle_beta   90.00
_cell.angle_gamma   90.00
#
_symmetry.space_group_name_H-M   'P 1'
#
loop_
_entity.id
_entity.type
_entity.pdbx_description
1 polymer ?
#
loop_
_entity_poly.entity_id
_entity_poly.type
_entity_poly.pdbx_seq_one_letter_code
_entity_poly.pdbx_strand_id
1 'polypeptide(L)'
;MDSMTKNKHKHIEVVAAIIRKGDKIFATQRGYGEWKDWWEFPGGKMEDGESPEEALVREIREELSAEISVDEFLCTAEYDYPQFHLTMHCFLCSLMTDSMHLNEHEAARWLKSNELDSVKWLPADKIVVEQLIGINV
;
A
#
# COMPACT_ATOMS: atom_id res chain seq x y z
N MET A 1 -23.82 15.37 19.41
CA MET A 1 -23.33 15.42 18.92
C MET A 1 -22.42 15.20 18.45
N ASP A 2 -22.22 14.86 18.21
CA ASP A 2 -21.52 14.68 17.75
C ASP A 2 -20.99 14.99 16.55
N SER A 3 -21.58 15.79 15.86
CA SER A 3 -21.02 16.28 14.64
C SER A 3 -19.55 16.63 14.76
N MET A 4 -19.16 17.05 15.90
CA MET A 4 -17.73 17.30 16.15
C MET A 4 -16.90 16.03 16.05
N THR A 5 -17.42 14.94 16.55
CA THR A 5 -16.75 13.65 16.45
C THR A 5 -16.58 13.25 15.00
N LYS A 6 -17.64 13.46 14.19
CA LYS A 6 -17.58 13.14 12.78
C LYS A 6 -16.54 13.97 12.05
N ASN A 7 -16.43 15.26 12.40
CA ASN A 7 -15.51 16.16 11.73
C ASN A 7 -14.05 15.83 12.01
N LYS A 8 -13.80 15.17 13.13
CA LYS A 8 -12.45 14.75 13.47
C LYS A 8 -12.00 13.55 12.65
N HIS A 9 -12.95 12.80 12.13
CA HIS A 9 -12.65 11.59 11.40
C HIS A 9 -12.79 11.80 9.92
N LYS A 10 -11.79 12.49 9.37
CA LYS A 10 -11.65 12.53 7.94
C LYS A 10 -11.55 11.11 7.42
N HIS A 11 -12.17 10.85 6.29
CA HIS A 11 -12.11 9.54 5.64
C HIS A 11 -11.22 9.64 4.41
N ILE A 12 -10.19 8.80 4.39
CA ILE A 12 -9.26 8.76 3.27
C ILE A 12 -9.31 7.38 2.64
N GLU A 13 -9.51 7.34 1.33
CA GLU A 13 -9.58 6.10 0.59
C GLU A 13 -8.37 5.99 -0.33
N VAL A 14 -7.64 4.87 -0.21
CA VAL A 14 -6.40 4.66 -0.96
C VAL A 14 -6.38 3.27 -1.58
N VAL A 15 -5.45 3.08 -2.50
CA VAL A 15 -5.17 1.80 -3.12
C VAL A 15 -3.73 1.41 -2.84
N ALA A 16 -3.45 0.12 -2.77
CA ALA A 16 -2.11 -0.38 -2.50
C ALA A 16 -1.80 -1.57 -3.38
N ALA A 17 -0.57 -1.62 -3.88
CA ALA A 17 -0.12 -2.69 -4.77
C ALA A 17 0.75 -3.67 -4.00
N ILE A 18 0.33 -4.93 -3.98
CA ILE A 18 1.13 -6.02 -3.48
C ILE A 18 1.83 -6.62 -4.70
N ILE A 19 3.00 -6.08 -5.02
CA ILE A 19 3.75 -6.45 -6.21
C ILE A 19 4.55 -7.71 -5.92
N ARG A 20 4.27 -8.77 -6.66
CA ARG A 20 4.92 -10.06 -6.47
C ARG A 20 5.92 -10.32 -7.57
N LYS A 21 7.03 -10.94 -7.20
CA LYS A 21 8.04 -11.41 -8.15
C LYS A 21 8.60 -12.72 -7.60
N GLY A 22 8.21 -13.83 -8.21
CA GLY A 22 8.54 -15.14 -7.66
C GLY A 22 7.88 -15.31 -6.30
N ASP A 23 8.67 -15.63 -5.29
CA ASP A 23 8.18 -15.81 -3.93
C ASP A 23 8.36 -14.58 -3.05
N LYS A 24 8.56 -13.41 -3.68
CA LYS A 24 8.86 -12.18 -2.94
C LYS A 24 7.81 -11.11 -3.20
N ILE A 25 7.64 -10.24 -2.20
CA ILE A 25 6.70 -9.12 -2.23
C ILE A 25 7.49 -7.84 -2.00
N PHE A 26 7.16 -6.81 -2.78
CA PHE A 26 7.86 -5.53 -2.75
C PHE A 26 7.31 -4.64 -1.62
N ALA A 27 8.21 -4.14 -0.77
CA ALA A 27 7.87 -3.24 0.33
C ALA A 27 8.69 -1.97 0.23
N THR A 28 8.09 -0.85 0.61
CA THR A 28 8.75 0.46 0.53
C THR A 28 8.78 1.12 1.90
N GLN A 29 9.83 1.87 2.16
CA GLN A 29 10.02 2.58 3.43
C GLN A 29 9.72 4.06 3.23
N ARG A 30 8.81 4.59 4.04
CA ARG A 30 8.38 5.98 3.94
C ARG A 30 9.52 6.92 4.33
N GLY A 31 9.79 7.90 3.47
CA GLY A 31 10.93 8.81 3.65
C GLY A 31 10.60 10.14 4.28
N TYR A 32 9.36 10.39 4.67
CA TYR A 32 8.96 11.68 5.20
C TYR A 32 7.71 11.57 6.06
N GLY A 33 7.41 12.64 6.77
CA GLY A 33 6.16 12.75 7.51
C GLY A 33 6.21 12.08 8.87
N GLU A 34 5.04 11.97 9.47
CA GLU A 34 4.87 11.45 10.81
C GLU A 34 5.30 9.99 10.94
N TRP A 35 5.10 9.23 9.87
CA TRP A 35 5.42 7.80 9.84
C TRP A 35 6.72 7.51 9.09
N LYS A 36 7.63 8.46 9.12
CA LYS A 36 8.94 8.27 8.49
C LYS A 36 9.61 7.02 9.05
N ASP A 37 10.28 6.27 8.16
CA ASP A 37 11.00 5.03 8.46
C ASP A 37 10.11 3.81 8.66
N TRP A 38 8.79 3.99 8.69
CA TRP A 38 7.86 2.85 8.69
C TRP A 38 7.69 2.33 7.27
N TRP A 39 7.25 1.08 7.16
CA TRP A 39 7.15 0.41 5.87
C TRP A 39 5.70 0.31 5.43
N GLU A 40 5.49 0.29 4.11
CA GLU A 40 4.16 0.24 3.51
C GLU A 40 4.24 -0.41 2.14
N PHE A 41 3.08 -0.84 1.61
CA PHE A 41 2.98 -1.21 0.22
C PHE A 41 2.80 0.07 -0.60
N PRO A 42 3.40 0.15 -1.79
CA PRO A 42 3.27 1.36 -2.61
C PRO A 42 1.83 1.55 -3.09
N GLY A 43 1.42 2.79 -3.24
CA GLY A 43 0.07 3.15 -3.65
C GLY A 43 -0.23 4.57 -3.26
N GLY A 44 -1.51 4.93 -3.21
CA GLY A 44 -1.88 6.28 -2.84
C GLY A 44 -3.36 6.54 -3.00
N LYS A 45 -3.73 7.81 -2.95
CA LYS A 45 -5.13 8.22 -2.97
C LYS A 45 -5.75 8.04 -4.35
N MET A 46 -7.01 7.64 -4.34
CA MET A 46 -7.81 7.61 -5.57
C MET A 46 -8.23 9.03 -5.92
N GLU A 47 -8.28 9.33 -7.21
CA GLU A 47 -8.79 10.59 -7.71
C GLU A 47 -10.22 10.40 -8.20
N ASP A 48 -10.98 11.49 -8.24
CA ASP A 48 -12.37 11.44 -8.68
C ASP A 48 -12.46 10.82 -10.07
N GLY A 49 -13.38 9.87 -10.22
CA GLY A 49 -13.62 9.25 -11.50
C GLY A 49 -12.71 8.08 -11.83
N GLU A 50 -11.71 7.81 -11.00
CA GLU A 50 -10.83 6.66 -11.22
C GLU A 50 -11.42 5.39 -10.60
N SER A 51 -11.24 4.26 -11.29
CA SER A 51 -11.44 2.98 -10.63
C SER A 51 -10.22 2.72 -9.73
N PRO A 52 -10.34 1.81 -8.74
CA PRO A 52 -9.18 1.46 -7.92
C PRO A 52 -8.00 0.99 -8.75
N GLU A 53 -8.26 0.20 -9.80
CA GLU A 53 -7.20 -0.32 -10.66
C GLU A 53 -6.50 0.79 -11.43
N GLU A 54 -7.27 1.75 -11.94
CA GLU A 54 -6.71 2.89 -12.65
C GLU A 54 -5.84 3.75 -11.73
N ALA A 55 -6.35 3.99 -10.52
CA ALA A 55 -5.61 4.75 -9.52
C ALA A 55 -4.29 4.06 -9.21
N LEU A 56 -4.31 2.75 -9.06
CA LEU A 56 -3.13 2.00 -8.69
C LEU A 56 -2.06 2.06 -9.77
N VAL A 57 -2.45 1.87 -11.03
CA VAL A 57 -1.51 1.96 -12.16
C VAL A 57 -0.86 3.34 -12.19
N ARG A 58 -1.67 4.39 -12.00
CA ARG A 58 -1.17 5.78 -11.99
C ARG A 58 -0.21 6.01 -10.83
N GLU A 59 -0.60 5.59 -9.62
CA GLU A 59 0.24 5.82 -8.43
C GLU A 59 1.59 5.11 -8.54
N ILE A 60 1.58 3.87 -9.03
CA ILE A 60 2.85 3.14 -9.17
C ILE A 60 3.73 3.79 -10.23
N ARG A 61 3.13 4.29 -11.31
CA ARG A 61 3.90 5.01 -12.33
C ARG A 61 4.54 6.27 -11.72
N GLU A 62 3.79 7.00 -10.89
CA GLU A 62 4.31 8.20 -10.26
C GLU A 62 5.38 7.92 -9.22
N GLU A 63 5.17 6.91 -8.38
CA GLU A 63 6.06 6.64 -7.25
C GLU A 63 7.29 5.84 -7.63
N LEU A 64 7.16 4.94 -8.59
CA LEU A 64 8.23 3.97 -8.89
C LEU A 64 8.72 4.04 -10.33
N SER A 65 8.14 4.89 -11.16
CA SER A 65 8.46 4.95 -12.59
C SER A 65 8.35 3.57 -13.23
N ALA A 66 7.32 2.82 -12.86
CA ALA A 66 7.14 1.44 -13.28
C ALA A 66 5.71 1.21 -13.75
N GLU A 67 5.54 0.19 -14.59
CA GLU A 67 4.22 -0.25 -15.04
C GLU A 67 3.90 -1.59 -14.41
N ILE A 68 2.66 -1.74 -13.97
CA ILE A 68 2.18 -2.98 -13.34
C ILE A 68 0.94 -3.48 -14.05
N SER A 69 0.71 -4.79 -13.96
CA SER A 69 -0.60 -5.35 -14.23
C SER A 69 -1.28 -5.59 -12.88
N VAL A 70 -2.55 -5.21 -12.79
CA VAL A 70 -3.35 -5.45 -11.59
C VAL A 70 -4.03 -6.79 -11.82
N ASP A 71 -3.58 -7.81 -11.10
CA ASP A 71 -3.96 -9.19 -11.40
C ASP A 71 -5.21 -9.63 -10.66
N GLU A 72 -5.34 -9.25 -9.39
CA GLU A 72 -6.41 -9.79 -8.57
C GLU A 72 -6.64 -8.91 -7.34
N PHE A 73 -7.91 -8.69 -7.00
CA PHE A 73 -8.24 -8.02 -5.74
C PHE A 73 -7.91 -8.94 -4.57
N LEU A 74 -7.22 -8.42 -3.58
CA LEU A 74 -6.85 -9.19 -2.40
C LEU A 74 -7.79 -8.93 -1.22
N CYS A 75 -7.88 -7.68 -0.79
CA CYS A 75 -8.67 -7.33 0.40
C CYS A 75 -8.80 -5.82 0.53
N THR A 76 -9.71 -5.42 1.40
CA THR A 76 -9.81 -4.03 1.84
C THR A 76 -9.47 -3.98 3.33
N ALA A 77 -8.47 -3.20 3.68
CA ALA A 77 -8.07 -2.99 5.07
C ALA A 77 -8.58 -1.65 5.54
N GLU A 78 -9.05 -1.60 6.79
CA GLU A 78 -9.53 -0.35 7.37
C GLU A 78 -8.85 -0.14 8.72
N TYR A 79 -8.47 1.11 8.97
CA TYR A 79 -7.79 1.43 10.20
C TYR A 79 -8.09 2.87 10.63
N ASP A 80 -8.32 3.07 11.91
CA ASP A 80 -8.54 4.40 12.47
C ASP A 80 -7.21 4.95 12.98
N TYR A 81 -6.62 5.87 12.19
CA TYR A 81 -5.51 6.66 12.67
C TYR A 81 -6.05 7.81 13.53
N PRO A 82 -5.22 8.44 14.37
CA PRO A 82 -5.74 9.48 15.25
C PRO A 82 -6.50 10.60 14.54
N GLN A 83 -6.13 10.92 13.31
CA GLN A 83 -6.67 12.07 12.60
C GLN A 83 -7.60 11.71 11.45
N PHE A 84 -7.70 10.43 11.08
CA PHE A 84 -8.53 10.03 9.96
C PHE A 84 -8.79 8.53 9.99
N HIS A 85 -9.87 8.15 9.29
CA HIS A 85 -10.16 6.74 9.02
C HIS A 85 -9.63 6.39 7.64
N LEU A 86 -8.84 5.34 7.54
CA LEU A 86 -8.28 4.89 6.27
C LEU A 86 -9.00 3.65 5.76
N THR A 87 -9.39 3.69 4.49
CA THR A 87 -9.87 2.51 3.77
C THR A 87 -8.86 2.24 2.65
N MET A 88 -8.25 1.07 2.66
CA MET A 88 -7.19 0.74 1.71
C MET A 88 -7.56 -0.52 0.93
N HIS A 89 -7.74 -0.35 -0.38
CA HIS A 89 -8.06 -1.45 -1.29
C HIS A 89 -6.77 -2.02 -1.85
N CYS A 90 -6.52 -3.29 -1.62
CA CYS A 90 -5.25 -3.93 -1.93
C CYS A 90 -5.41 -4.94 -3.05
N PHE A 91 -4.49 -4.91 -3.99
CA PHE A 91 -4.50 -5.77 -5.17
C PHE A 91 -3.17 -6.47 -5.34
N LEU A 92 -3.23 -7.74 -5.73
CA LEU A 92 -2.04 -8.48 -6.14
C LEU A 92 -1.67 -8.01 -7.54
N CYS A 93 -0.41 -7.67 -7.72
CA CYS A 93 0.07 -7.08 -8.97
C CYS A 93 1.35 -7.76 -9.44
N SER A 94 1.62 -7.62 -10.73
CA SER A 94 2.85 -8.08 -11.36
C SER A 94 3.56 -6.90 -11.99
N LEU A 95 4.89 -6.90 -11.92
CA LEU A 95 5.70 -5.84 -12.51
C LEU A 95 5.84 -6.11 -14.01
N MET A 96 5.57 -5.08 -14.81
CA MET A 96 5.66 -5.20 -16.28
C MET A 96 6.94 -4.57 -16.83
N THR A 97 7.64 -3.77 -16.02
CA THR A 97 8.90 -3.16 -16.42
C THR A 97 10.06 -3.83 -15.70
N ASP A 98 11.27 -3.75 -16.27
CA ASP A 98 12.43 -4.42 -15.71
C ASP A 98 13.01 -3.69 -14.50
N SER A 99 12.76 -2.39 -14.39
CA SER A 99 13.38 -1.60 -13.33
C SER A 99 12.35 -0.70 -12.68
N MET A 100 12.65 -0.31 -11.45
CA MET A 100 11.87 0.65 -10.69
C MET A 100 12.81 1.71 -10.16
N HIS A 101 12.24 2.90 -9.90
CA HIS A 101 12.98 4.02 -9.35
C HIS A 101 12.19 4.58 -8.18
N LEU A 102 12.86 4.75 -7.03
CA LEU A 102 12.19 5.27 -5.85
C LEU A 102 12.12 6.79 -5.95
N ASN A 103 10.95 7.31 -6.28
CA ASN A 103 10.77 8.75 -6.42
C ASN A 103 10.39 9.41 -5.10
N GLU A 104 9.77 8.67 -4.18
CA GLU A 104 9.24 9.22 -2.93
C GLU A 104 9.67 8.47 -1.68
N HIS A 105 10.17 7.25 -1.81
CA HIS A 105 10.51 6.42 -0.66
C HIS A 105 12.02 6.44 -0.42
N GLU A 106 12.42 6.24 0.84
CA GLU A 106 13.84 6.27 1.16
C GLU A 106 14.51 4.91 0.94
N ALA A 107 13.75 3.82 0.92
CA ALA A 107 14.29 2.48 0.71
C ALA A 107 13.20 1.54 0.24
N ALA A 108 13.62 0.38 -0.27
CA ALA A 108 12.71 -0.67 -0.70
C ALA A 108 13.37 -2.02 -0.50
N ARG A 109 12.55 -3.05 -0.31
CA ARG A 109 13.03 -4.42 -0.17
C ARG A 109 12.06 -5.39 -0.82
N TRP A 110 12.60 -6.46 -1.35
CA TRP A 110 11.82 -7.63 -1.76
C TRP A 110 11.84 -8.62 -0.61
N LEU A 111 10.66 -8.96 -0.08
CA LEU A 111 10.53 -9.79 1.10
C LEU A 111 9.87 -11.11 0.76
N LYS A 112 10.47 -12.21 1.22
CA LYS A 112 9.81 -13.52 1.17
C LYS A 112 8.72 -13.58 2.23
N SER A 113 7.80 -14.53 2.12
CA SER A 113 6.71 -14.62 3.08
C SER A 113 7.20 -14.81 4.51
N ASN A 114 8.32 -15.51 4.71
CA ASN A 114 8.87 -15.67 6.05
C ASN A 114 9.69 -14.46 6.51
N GLU A 115 9.81 -13.44 5.67
CA GLU A 115 10.50 -12.19 6.01
C GLU A 115 9.54 -11.02 6.18
N LEU A 116 8.23 -11.24 5.96
CA LEU A 116 7.26 -10.16 6.04
C LEU A 116 7.22 -9.49 7.41
N ASP A 117 7.56 -10.21 8.47
CA ASP A 117 7.61 -9.62 9.82
C ASP A 117 8.93 -8.93 10.13
N SER A 118 9.85 -8.86 9.17
CA SER A 118 11.18 -8.31 9.43
C SER A 118 11.24 -6.78 9.35
N VAL A 119 10.18 -6.13 8.94
CA VAL A 119 10.12 -4.67 8.84
C VAL A 119 8.95 -4.15 9.66
N LYS A 120 9.02 -2.85 10.00
CA LYS A 120 8.01 -2.21 10.83
C LYS A 120 6.92 -1.61 9.94
N TRP A 121 5.86 -2.36 9.76
CA TRP A 121 4.76 -1.96 8.89
C TRP A 121 3.88 -0.89 9.52
N LEU A 122 3.39 0.04 8.72
CA LEU A 122 2.29 0.92 9.12
C LEU A 122 1.10 0.07 9.55
N PRO A 123 0.30 0.54 10.52
CA PRO A 123 -0.80 -0.27 11.07
C PRO A 123 -1.75 -0.85 10.04
N ALA A 124 -2.19 -0.07 9.05
CA ALA A 124 -3.10 -0.58 8.04
C ALA A 124 -2.45 -1.65 7.18
N ASP A 125 -1.17 -1.45 6.83
CA ASP A 125 -0.43 -2.40 6.01
C ASP A 125 -0.18 -3.69 6.77
N LYS A 126 -0.02 -3.62 8.09
CA LYS A 126 0.16 -4.80 8.93
C LYS A 126 -1.04 -5.73 8.83
N ILE A 127 -2.25 -5.18 8.71
CA ILE A 127 -3.45 -5.99 8.54
C ILE A 127 -3.34 -6.83 7.27
N VAL A 128 -2.86 -6.23 6.19
CA VAL A 128 -2.68 -6.92 4.91
C VAL A 128 -1.60 -7.99 5.03
N VAL A 129 -0.49 -7.65 5.70
CA VAL A 129 0.61 -8.60 5.90
C VAL A 129 0.11 -9.86 6.60
N GLU A 130 -0.73 -9.71 7.62
CA GLU A 130 -1.28 -10.84 8.34
C GLU A 130 -2.13 -11.73 7.45
N GLN A 131 -2.87 -11.14 6.51
CA GLN A 131 -3.63 -11.91 5.54
C GLN A 131 -2.71 -12.63 4.56
N LEU A 132 -1.65 -11.97 4.11
CA LEU A 132 -0.69 -12.58 3.18
C LEU A 132 -0.02 -13.80 3.81
N ILE A 133 0.36 -13.68 5.07
CA ILE A 133 0.94 -14.82 5.80
C ILE A 133 -0.06 -15.97 5.88
N GLY A 134 -1.33 -15.63 6.14
CA GLY A 134 -2.37 -16.65 6.30
C GLY A 134 -2.68 -17.41 5.02
N ILE A 135 -2.56 -16.79 3.86
CA ILE A 135 -2.84 -17.46 2.59
C ILE A 135 -1.58 -17.98 1.91
N ASN A 136 -0.43 -17.78 2.54
CA ASN A 136 0.84 -18.35 2.07
C ASN A 136 1.18 -17.93 0.64
N VAL A 137 1.07 -16.66 0.38
CA VAL A 137 1.37 -16.10 -0.94
C VAL A 137 2.86 -16.07 -1.19
#